data_082727f61d343517f854c6d9437d114c
#
_entry.id   082727f61d343517f854c6d9437d114c
#
_cell.length_a   1.000
_cell.length_b   1.000
_cell.length_c   1.000
_cell.angle_alpha   90.00
_cell.angle_beta   90.00
_cell.angle_gamma   90.00
#
_symmetry.space_group_name_H-M   'P 1'
#
loop_
_entity.id
_entity.type
_entity.pdbx_description
1 polymer ?
#
loop_
_entity_poly.entity_id
_entity_poly.type
_entity_poly.pdbx_seq_one_letter_code
_entity_poly.pdbx_strand_id
1 'polypeptide(L)'
;MSPNTQMIETSPAEGLPPQDGFPRRRLLYALPLMGFAGLSAMLALGLGRDPSKLPSTLIGKSVPQFSLPPVLGRTLGLSSDDLHGEVSLVNVFASWCVACRAEHPIFMELHRKGTVPIHGINYKDKPEDASRWLNTFGDPYTRIGADRDGRVAIDWFVYGVPETFVVSADGRVAYKQIGAVTDKDLEETILPMIERLRHDGKAGS
;
A
#
# COMPACT_ATOMS: atom_id res chain seq x y z
N MET A 1 -106.51 -19.72 24.73
CA MET A 1 -105.49 -20.68 25.25
C MET A 1 -104.30 -20.56 24.42
N SER A 2 -103.32 -19.70 24.80
CA SER A 2 -102.04 -19.49 24.10
C SER A 2 -100.96 -20.03 24.97
N PRO A 3 -99.95 -20.71 24.41
CA PRO A 3 -98.73 -20.94 25.12
C PRO A 3 -97.68 -19.86 24.72
N ASN A 4 -97.04 -19.40 25.73
CA ASN A 4 -95.96 -18.43 25.79
C ASN A 4 -94.69 -19.03 25.21
N THR A 5 -94.12 -18.39 24.21
CA THR A 5 -92.82 -18.78 23.66
C THR A 5 -91.80 -17.77 24.15
N GLN A 6 -90.92 -18.18 25.06
CA GLN A 6 -89.78 -17.43 25.50
C GLN A 6 -88.66 -17.48 24.45
N MET A 7 -88.23 -16.32 23.96
CA MET A 7 -87.05 -16.17 23.14
C MET A 7 -85.80 -16.18 24.03
N ILE A 8 -84.92 -17.12 23.74
CA ILE A 8 -83.59 -17.21 24.36
C ILE A 8 -82.70 -16.27 23.59
N GLU A 9 -82.27 -15.20 24.24
CA GLU A 9 -81.23 -14.31 23.73
C GLU A 9 -79.86 -14.97 23.85
N THR A 10 -79.29 -15.31 22.75
CA THR A 10 -77.90 -15.76 22.67
C THR A 10 -76.99 -14.57 22.63
N SER A 11 -76.23 -14.39 23.72
CA SER A 11 -75.13 -13.40 23.83
C SER A 11 -74.02 -13.69 22.80
N PRO A 12 -73.51 -12.70 22.12
CA PRO A 12 -72.35 -12.87 21.18
C PRO A 12 -71.07 -13.13 21.97
N ALA A 13 -70.42 -14.23 21.64
CA ALA A 13 -69.12 -14.60 22.17
C ALA A 13 -68.08 -13.52 21.73
N GLU A 14 -67.51 -12.84 22.71
CA GLU A 14 -66.34 -11.93 22.55
C GLU A 14 -65.17 -12.71 22.03
N GLY A 15 -64.81 -12.45 20.73
CA GLY A 15 -63.67 -13.04 20.09
C GLY A 15 -62.36 -12.45 20.67
N LEU A 16 -61.57 -13.33 21.29
CA LEU A 16 -60.20 -13.00 21.67
C LEU A 16 -59.41 -12.49 20.44
N PRO A 17 -58.59 -11.41 20.59
CA PRO A 17 -57.75 -10.95 19.50
C PRO A 17 -56.74 -12.00 19.09
N PRO A 18 -56.37 -12.08 17.79
CA PRO A 18 -55.39 -13.05 17.32
C PRO A 18 -54.02 -12.72 17.97
N GLN A 19 -53.46 -13.69 18.66
CA GLN A 19 -52.11 -13.63 19.17
C GLN A 19 -51.17 -13.76 17.96
N ASP A 20 -50.64 -12.62 17.49
CA ASP A 20 -49.61 -12.57 16.48
C ASP A 20 -48.31 -13.18 17.04
N GLY A 21 -48.26 -14.49 17.00
CA GLY A 21 -47.07 -15.25 17.27
C GLY A 21 -46.04 -14.92 16.19
N PHE A 22 -45.00 -14.15 16.55
CA PHE A 22 -43.87 -13.92 15.67
C PHE A 22 -43.38 -15.24 15.09
N PRO A 23 -43.46 -15.44 13.77
CA PRO A 23 -43.15 -16.74 13.18
C PRO A 23 -41.68 -17.05 13.39
N ARG A 24 -41.41 -18.03 14.28
CA ARG A 24 -40.06 -18.54 14.57
C ARG A 24 -39.22 -18.81 13.29
N ARG A 25 -39.88 -19.11 12.18
CA ARG A 25 -39.29 -19.26 10.86
C ARG A 25 -38.60 -17.97 10.36
N ARG A 26 -39.15 -16.77 10.61
CA ARG A 26 -38.53 -15.49 10.20
C ARG A 26 -37.28 -15.20 10.98
N LEU A 27 -37.19 -15.60 12.24
CA LEU A 27 -36.01 -15.45 13.08
C LEU A 27 -34.83 -16.32 12.58
N LEU A 28 -35.12 -17.53 12.07
CA LEU A 28 -34.11 -18.43 11.50
C LEU A 28 -33.44 -17.88 10.23
N TYR A 29 -34.15 -17.06 9.46
CA TYR A 29 -33.58 -16.39 8.29
C TYR A 29 -32.96 -15.02 8.62
N ALA A 30 -33.43 -14.35 9.67
CA ALA A 30 -32.91 -13.06 10.10
C ALA A 30 -31.47 -13.15 10.69
N LEU A 31 -31.18 -14.23 11.45
CA LEU A 31 -29.86 -14.43 12.07
C LEU A 31 -28.71 -14.50 11.05
N PRO A 32 -28.75 -15.35 10.00
CA PRO A 32 -27.69 -15.39 9.02
C PRO A 32 -27.60 -14.09 8.20
N LEU A 33 -28.73 -13.42 7.94
CA LEU A 33 -28.75 -12.15 7.21
C LEU A 33 -28.09 -11.02 8.04
N MET A 34 -28.37 -10.94 9.33
CA MET A 34 -27.72 -9.99 10.25
C MET A 34 -26.23 -10.31 10.41
N GLY A 35 -25.86 -11.59 10.49
CA GLY A 35 -24.47 -12.02 10.53
C GLY A 35 -23.70 -11.60 9.27
N PHE A 36 -24.30 -11.81 8.10
CA PHE A 36 -23.72 -11.40 6.82
C PHE A 36 -23.62 -9.87 6.72
N ALA A 37 -24.66 -9.13 7.09
CA ALA A 37 -24.65 -7.67 7.09
C ALA A 37 -23.59 -7.10 8.05
N GLY A 38 -23.46 -7.68 9.26
CA GLY A 38 -22.45 -7.30 10.23
C GLY A 38 -21.02 -7.55 9.74
N LEU A 39 -20.78 -8.73 9.15
CA LEU A 39 -19.49 -9.06 8.54
C LEU A 39 -19.16 -8.14 7.36
N SER A 40 -20.14 -7.88 6.49
CA SER A 40 -19.97 -6.96 5.35
C SER A 40 -19.65 -5.54 5.80
N ALA A 41 -20.32 -5.04 6.83
CA ALA A 41 -20.04 -3.72 7.41
C ALA A 41 -18.63 -3.67 8.04
N MET A 42 -18.23 -4.72 8.76
CA MET A 42 -16.89 -4.83 9.34
C MET A 42 -15.80 -4.84 8.26
N LEU A 43 -16.01 -5.59 7.18
CA LEU A 43 -15.09 -5.62 6.03
C LEU A 43 -15.03 -4.26 5.32
N ALA A 44 -16.19 -3.62 5.10
CA ALA A 44 -16.23 -2.30 4.46
C ALA A 44 -15.49 -1.23 5.29
N LEU A 45 -15.60 -1.25 6.62
CA LEU A 45 -14.85 -0.38 7.52
C LEU A 45 -13.36 -0.73 7.56
N GLY A 46 -13.00 -2.00 7.37
CA GLY A 46 -11.61 -2.45 7.28
C GLY A 46 -10.92 -2.05 5.98
N LEU A 47 -11.62 -2.11 4.84
CA LEU A 47 -11.12 -1.73 3.53
C LEU A 47 -10.84 -0.22 3.39
N GLY A 48 -11.44 0.62 4.24
CA GLY A 48 -11.16 2.06 4.28
C GLY A 48 -9.85 2.45 4.99
N ARG A 49 -9.13 1.48 5.57
CA ARG A 49 -7.81 1.74 6.17
C ARG A 49 -6.73 1.71 5.11
N ASP A 50 -6.02 2.81 5.00
CA ASP A 50 -4.88 2.96 4.08
C ASP A 50 -3.72 2.04 4.54
N PRO A 51 -3.38 0.98 3.79
CA PRO A 51 -2.30 0.06 4.16
C PRO A 51 -0.90 0.69 4.06
N SER A 52 -0.77 1.85 3.39
CA SER A 52 0.51 2.56 3.25
C SER A 52 1.01 3.16 4.56
N LYS A 53 0.14 3.25 5.58
CA LYS A 53 0.48 3.82 6.90
C LYS A 53 1.07 2.80 7.90
N LEU A 54 1.36 1.57 7.47
CA LEU A 54 2.04 0.60 8.34
C LEU A 54 3.50 1.05 8.53
N PRO A 55 3.96 1.26 9.77
CA PRO A 55 5.35 1.62 10.03
C PRO A 55 6.26 0.51 9.49
N SER A 56 7.14 0.85 8.56
CA SER A 56 8.16 -0.10 8.12
C SER A 56 9.11 -0.42 9.29
N THR A 57 9.39 -1.70 9.50
CA THR A 57 10.34 -2.15 10.50
C THR A 57 11.79 -1.69 10.23
N LEU A 58 12.06 -1.14 9.03
CA LEU A 58 13.36 -0.61 8.63
C LEU A 58 13.58 0.86 9.00
N ILE A 59 12.52 1.62 9.31
CA ILE A 59 12.68 3.05 9.63
C ILE A 59 13.61 3.20 10.84
N GLY A 60 14.63 4.03 10.68
CA GLY A 60 15.69 4.27 11.67
C GLY A 60 16.80 3.20 11.72
N LYS A 61 16.68 2.12 10.93
CA LYS A 61 17.72 1.07 10.87
C LYS A 61 18.62 1.27 9.65
N SER A 62 19.84 0.75 9.76
CA SER A 62 20.75 0.67 8.62
C SER A 62 20.15 -0.18 7.50
N VAL A 63 20.42 0.22 6.26
CA VAL A 63 20.04 -0.57 5.09
C VAL A 63 20.62 -1.98 5.20
N PRO A 64 19.89 -3.02 4.80
CA PRO A 64 20.41 -4.38 4.72
C PRO A 64 21.63 -4.45 3.80
N GLN A 65 22.59 -5.32 4.12
CA GLN A 65 23.76 -5.55 3.27
C GLN A 65 23.37 -6.30 2.00
N PHE A 66 23.73 -5.75 0.85
CA PHE A 66 23.49 -6.40 -0.45
C PHE A 66 24.49 -5.93 -1.51
N SER A 67 24.58 -6.70 -2.59
CA SER A 67 25.30 -6.33 -3.80
C SER A 67 24.57 -6.94 -4.99
N LEU A 68 24.05 -6.09 -5.87
CA LEU A 68 23.31 -6.46 -7.06
C LEU A 68 24.10 -6.13 -8.32
N PRO A 69 24.13 -7.04 -9.31
CA PRO A 69 24.72 -6.74 -10.61
C PRO A 69 23.91 -5.65 -11.33
N PRO A 70 24.51 -4.99 -12.31
CA PRO A 70 23.80 -4.01 -13.11
C PRO A 70 22.68 -4.63 -13.94
N VAL A 71 21.65 -3.85 -14.24
CA VAL A 71 20.65 -4.19 -15.25
C VAL A 71 21.31 -4.24 -16.62
N LEU A 72 20.85 -5.12 -17.50
CA LEU A 72 21.36 -5.29 -18.86
C LEU A 72 21.48 -3.94 -19.60
N GLY A 73 22.64 -3.68 -20.17
CA GLY A 73 22.93 -2.41 -20.86
C GLY A 73 23.31 -1.25 -19.93
N ARG A 74 23.46 -1.51 -18.62
CA ARG A 74 23.98 -0.56 -17.63
C ARG A 74 25.34 -1.03 -17.11
N THR A 75 26.18 -0.08 -16.68
CA THR A 75 27.55 -0.37 -16.24
C THR A 75 27.69 -0.49 -14.73
N LEU A 76 26.81 0.19 -13.98
CA LEU A 76 26.89 0.29 -12.53
C LEU A 76 25.74 -0.50 -11.88
N GLY A 77 26.10 -1.53 -11.10
CA GLY A 77 25.18 -2.20 -10.18
C GLY A 77 24.92 -1.34 -8.95
N LEU A 78 24.25 -1.90 -7.96
CA LEU A 78 23.94 -1.23 -6.71
C LEU A 78 24.29 -2.13 -5.53
N SER A 79 24.98 -1.56 -4.54
CA SER A 79 25.28 -2.20 -3.27
C SER A 79 24.88 -1.31 -2.09
N SER A 80 24.82 -1.90 -0.90
CA SER A 80 24.61 -1.14 0.33
C SER A 80 25.65 -0.02 0.54
N ASP A 81 26.88 -0.24 0.13
CA ASP A 81 27.96 0.74 0.31
C ASP A 81 27.75 2.00 -0.55
N ASP A 82 27.06 1.87 -1.68
CA ASP A 82 26.71 2.99 -2.57
C ASP A 82 25.65 3.93 -1.96
N LEU A 83 25.02 3.55 -0.85
CA LEU A 83 23.98 4.31 -0.16
C LEU A 83 24.52 5.11 1.02
N HIS A 84 25.84 5.30 1.10
CA HIS A 84 26.51 6.11 2.10
C HIS A 84 27.10 7.39 1.50
N GLY A 85 27.27 8.42 2.33
CA GLY A 85 27.92 9.68 1.97
C GLY A 85 26.95 10.81 1.63
N GLU A 86 25.80 10.51 1.05
CA GLU A 86 24.77 11.52 0.77
C GLU A 86 23.34 10.97 0.93
N VAL A 87 22.39 11.88 1.15
CA VAL A 87 20.95 11.51 1.20
C VAL A 87 20.53 11.10 -0.20
N SER A 88 19.87 9.93 -0.31
CA SER A 88 19.45 9.37 -1.60
C SER A 88 18.04 8.80 -1.56
N LEU A 89 17.46 8.59 -2.73
CA LEU A 89 16.24 7.81 -2.93
C LEU A 89 16.60 6.41 -3.43
N VAL A 90 15.94 5.39 -2.90
CA VAL A 90 16.00 4.02 -3.42
C VAL A 90 14.60 3.63 -3.86
N ASN A 91 14.41 3.46 -5.16
CA ASN A 91 13.14 3.07 -5.76
C ASN A 91 13.18 1.60 -6.20
N VAL A 92 12.22 0.82 -5.71
CA VAL A 92 12.05 -0.59 -6.10
C VAL A 92 10.96 -0.66 -7.17
N PHE A 93 11.33 -1.10 -8.36
CA PHE A 93 10.46 -1.07 -9.52
C PHE A 93 10.60 -2.31 -10.41
N ALA A 94 9.68 -2.46 -11.36
CA ALA A 94 9.77 -3.48 -12.41
C ALA A 94 9.15 -2.98 -13.73
N SER A 95 9.62 -3.50 -14.85
CA SER A 95 9.11 -3.14 -16.18
C SER A 95 7.64 -3.54 -16.40
N TRP A 96 7.19 -4.61 -15.76
CA TRP A 96 5.81 -5.11 -15.80
C TRP A 96 4.84 -4.35 -14.90
N CYS A 97 5.33 -3.44 -14.07
CA CYS A 97 4.55 -2.72 -13.06
C CYS A 97 3.91 -1.45 -13.67
N VAL A 98 2.59 -1.42 -13.76
CA VAL A 98 1.84 -0.27 -14.30
C VAL A 98 1.98 0.98 -13.42
N ALA A 99 1.91 0.81 -12.10
CA ALA A 99 2.05 1.91 -11.14
C ALA A 99 3.47 2.51 -11.15
N CYS A 100 4.52 1.69 -11.38
CA CYS A 100 5.89 2.16 -11.53
C CYS A 100 6.03 3.08 -12.77
N ARG A 101 5.31 2.74 -13.84
CA ARG A 101 5.27 3.59 -15.04
C ARG A 101 4.58 4.93 -14.79
N ALA A 102 3.58 4.95 -13.91
CA ALA A 102 2.85 6.17 -13.57
C ALA A 102 3.71 7.18 -12.78
N GLU A 103 4.56 6.69 -11.85
CA GLU A 103 5.46 7.56 -11.07
C GLU A 103 6.76 7.94 -11.80
N HIS A 104 7.14 7.19 -12.83
CA HIS A 104 8.42 7.36 -13.52
C HIS A 104 8.73 8.79 -14.01
N PRO A 105 7.77 9.55 -14.56
CA PRO A 105 8.00 10.95 -14.94
C PRO A 105 8.47 11.84 -13.78
N ILE A 106 8.03 11.56 -12.55
CA ILE A 106 8.45 12.29 -11.34
C ILE A 106 9.95 12.07 -11.09
N PHE A 107 10.41 10.82 -11.18
CA PHE A 107 11.84 10.50 -11.02
C PHE A 107 12.70 11.07 -12.15
N MET A 108 12.20 11.06 -13.38
CA MET A 108 12.87 11.71 -14.51
C MET A 108 13.04 13.22 -14.28
N GLU A 109 12.04 13.89 -13.73
CA GLU A 109 12.13 15.31 -13.41
C GLU A 109 13.09 15.60 -12.25
N LEU A 110 13.08 14.78 -11.19
CA LEU A 110 14.03 14.86 -10.08
C LEU A 110 15.48 14.68 -10.56
N HIS A 111 15.71 13.69 -11.43
CA HIS A 111 17.00 13.42 -12.05
C HIS A 111 17.46 14.61 -12.89
N ARG A 112 16.59 15.14 -13.76
CA ARG A 112 16.88 16.30 -14.60
C ARG A 112 17.26 17.55 -13.80
N LYS A 113 16.61 17.75 -12.64
CA LYS A 113 16.91 18.85 -11.72
C LYS A 113 18.16 18.62 -10.89
N GLY A 114 18.69 17.41 -10.83
CA GLY A 114 19.80 17.04 -9.95
C GLY A 114 19.44 17.21 -8.46
N THR A 115 18.18 17.05 -8.11
CA THR A 115 17.66 17.33 -6.75
C THR A 115 18.26 16.38 -5.72
N VAL A 116 18.32 15.08 -6.04
CA VAL A 116 18.81 14.02 -5.16
C VAL A 116 19.22 12.82 -6.01
N PRO A 117 20.31 12.09 -5.66
CA PRO A 117 20.63 10.84 -6.35
C PRO A 117 19.51 9.83 -6.14
N ILE A 118 19.16 9.13 -7.22
CA ILE A 118 18.12 8.11 -7.25
C ILE A 118 18.77 6.79 -7.62
N HIS A 119 18.60 5.78 -6.79
CA HIS A 119 19.05 4.41 -7.04
C HIS A 119 17.88 3.50 -7.32
N GLY A 120 18.05 2.57 -8.25
CA GLY A 120 17.01 1.62 -8.65
C GLY A 120 17.30 0.20 -8.18
N ILE A 121 16.32 -0.48 -7.61
CA ILE A 121 16.31 -1.93 -7.43
C ILE A 121 15.27 -2.48 -8.40
N ASN A 122 15.75 -3.12 -9.46
CA ASN A 122 14.87 -3.73 -10.46
C ASN A 122 14.45 -5.14 -10.00
N TYR A 123 13.17 -5.26 -9.63
CA TYR A 123 12.62 -6.42 -8.93
C TYR A 123 12.02 -7.45 -9.86
N LYS A 124 12.52 -8.71 -9.78
CA LYS A 124 11.99 -9.90 -10.47
C LYS A 124 11.62 -9.63 -11.94
N ASP A 125 12.53 -9.02 -12.65
CA ASP A 125 12.34 -8.63 -14.03
C ASP A 125 13.21 -9.44 -14.99
N LYS A 126 12.77 -9.56 -16.24
CA LYS A 126 13.62 -10.10 -17.28
C LYS A 126 14.64 -9.05 -17.72
N PRO A 127 15.92 -9.41 -17.91
CA PRO A 127 16.96 -8.44 -18.25
C PRO A 127 16.62 -7.60 -19.48
N GLU A 128 16.06 -8.22 -20.52
CA GLU A 128 15.73 -7.56 -21.78
C GLU A 128 14.54 -6.62 -21.63
N ASP A 129 13.56 -6.99 -20.78
CA ASP A 129 12.37 -6.16 -20.53
C ASP A 129 12.72 -4.93 -19.70
N ALA A 130 13.52 -5.10 -18.64
CA ALA A 130 14.05 -3.99 -17.84
C ALA A 130 14.87 -3.02 -18.69
N SER A 131 15.80 -3.53 -19.51
CA SER A 131 16.61 -2.73 -20.42
C SER A 131 15.78 -1.96 -21.43
N ARG A 132 14.81 -2.64 -22.07
CA ARG A 132 13.89 -2.02 -23.04
C ARG A 132 13.06 -0.93 -22.39
N TRP A 133 12.55 -1.17 -21.19
CA TRP A 133 11.75 -0.22 -20.43
C TRP A 133 12.53 1.07 -20.14
N LEU A 134 13.75 0.96 -19.60
CA LEU A 134 14.63 2.09 -19.33
C LEU A 134 15.05 2.84 -20.60
N ASN A 135 15.27 2.14 -21.71
CA ASN A 135 15.60 2.76 -22.99
C ASN A 135 14.40 3.50 -23.60
N THR A 136 13.18 3.05 -23.32
CA THR A 136 11.95 3.63 -23.87
C THR A 136 11.49 4.87 -23.07
N PHE A 137 11.54 4.78 -21.74
CA PHE A 137 10.97 5.82 -20.86
C PHE A 137 12.02 6.72 -20.20
N GLY A 138 13.30 6.43 -20.42
CA GLY A 138 14.43 7.13 -19.80
C GLY A 138 14.95 6.40 -18.55
N ASP A 139 16.13 6.81 -18.11
CA ASP A 139 16.82 6.23 -16.95
C ASP A 139 17.13 7.33 -15.92
N PRO A 140 16.35 7.45 -14.85
CA PRO A 140 16.57 8.44 -13.81
C PRO A 140 17.60 8.00 -12.76
N TYR A 141 18.09 6.76 -12.85
CA TYR A 141 18.88 6.15 -11.78
C TYR A 141 20.37 6.43 -11.92
N THR A 142 20.99 6.89 -10.84
CA THR A 142 22.46 7.02 -10.73
C THR A 142 23.12 5.64 -10.76
N ARG A 143 22.53 4.67 -10.07
CA ARG A 143 22.92 3.27 -10.06
C ARG A 143 21.66 2.39 -10.06
N ILE A 144 21.78 1.21 -10.63
CA ILE A 144 20.64 0.30 -10.74
C ILE A 144 21.07 -1.16 -10.58
N GLY A 145 20.53 -1.84 -9.61
CA GLY A 145 20.79 -3.24 -9.34
C GLY A 145 19.66 -4.16 -9.80
N ALA A 146 20.01 -5.31 -10.38
CA ALA A 146 19.06 -6.31 -10.83
C ALA A 146 18.82 -7.37 -9.74
N ASP A 147 17.71 -7.24 -9.01
CA ASP A 147 17.24 -8.20 -7.99
C ASP A 147 16.31 -9.25 -8.64
N ARG A 148 16.94 -10.18 -9.40
CA ARG A 148 16.22 -11.16 -10.23
C ARG A 148 15.41 -12.18 -9.45
N ASP A 149 15.89 -12.57 -8.29
CA ASP A 149 15.23 -13.53 -7.39
C ASP A 149 14.36 -12.83 -6.32
N GLY A 150 14.47 -11.50 -6.18
CA GLY A 150 13.71 -10.69 -5.24
C GLY A 150 14.19 -10.81 -3.79
N ARG A 151 15.40 -11.30 -3.54
CA ARG A 151 15.92 -11.47 -2.18
C ARG A 151 16.22 -10.16 -1.50
N VAL A 152 16.81 -9.21 -2.21
CA VAL A 152 17.09 -7.89 -1.67
C VAL A 152 15.79 -7.16 -1.32
N ALA A 153 14.78 -7.25 -2.18
CA ALA A 153 13.46 -6.69 -1.87
C ALA A 153 12.82 -7.31 -0.62
N ILE A 154 13.01 -8.63 -0.38
CA ILE A 154 12.56 -9.28 0.86
C ILE A 154 13.30 -8.72 2.08
N ASP A 155 14.62 -8.57 2.01
CA ASP A 155 15.43 -8.03 3.10
C ASP A 155 15.08 -6.56 3.40
N TRP A 156 14.62 -5.82 2.39
CA TRP A 156 14.10 -4.46 2.50
C TRP A 156 12.63 -4.40 2.92
N PHE A 157 12.02 -5.54 3.24
CA PHE A 157 10.60 -5.66 3.60
C PHE A 157 9.68 -5.00 2.56
N VAL A 158 10.01 -5.17 1.27
CA VAL A 158 9.17 -4.72 0.16
C VAL A 158 7.95 -5.63 0.06
N TYR A 159 6.76 -5.04 0.12
CA TYR A 159 5.49 -5.75 0.00
C TYR A 159 5.06 -5.92 -1.45
N GLY A 160 5.49 -5.00 -2.30
CA GLY A 160 5.19 -4.97 -3.73
C GLY A 160 5.88 -3.79 -4.41
N VAL A 161 5.71 -3.68 -5.72
CA VAL A 161 6.26 -2.56 -6.49
C VAL A 161 5.14 -1.64 -6.99
N PRO A 162 5.38 -0.32 -7.00
CA PRO A 162 6.59 0.37 -6.56
C PRO A 162 6.63 0.61 -5.05
N GLU A 163 7.84 0.73 -4.52
CA GLU A 163 8.11 1.28 -3.20
C GLU A 163 9.35 2.18 -3.26
N THR A 164 9.34 3.29 -2.54
CA THR A 164 10.45 4.24 -2.53
C THR A 164 10.91 4.52 -1.12
N PHE A 165 12.21 4.47 -0.89
CA PHE A 165 12.84 4.72 0.39
C PHE A 165 13.66 6.01 0.33
N VAL A 166 13.61 6.80 1.40
CA VAL A 166 14.58 7.88 1.65
C VAL A 166 15.67 7.32 2.54
N VAL A 167 16.91 7.36 2.09
CA VAL A 167 18.08 6.88 2.82
C VAL A 167 18.95 8.07 3.19
N SER A 168 19.31 8.17 4.48
CA SER A 168 20.20 9.21 5.00
C SER A 168 21.65 8.95 4.63
N ALA A 169 22.51 9.97 4.76
CA ALA A 169 23.92 9.90 4.40
C ALA A 169 24.72 8.84 5.20
N ASP A 170 24.25 8.44 6.36
CA ASP A 170 24.83 7.37 7.18
C ASP A 170 24.25 5.98 6.84
N GLY A 171 23.50 5.85 5.74
CA GLY A 171 22.94 4.58 5.27
C GLY A 171 21.77 4.06 6.08
N ARG A 172 20.95 4.93 6.69
CA ARG A 172 19.74 4.53 7.41
C ARG A 172 18.48 4.86 6.61
N VAL A 173 17.49 3.99 6.72
CA VAL A 173 16.17 4.25 6.14
C VAL A 173 15.43 5.28 6.99
N ALA A 174 15.21 6.48 6.44
CA ALA A 174 14.48 7.55 7.13
C ALA A 174 12.98 7.52 6.85
N TYR A 175 12.58 7.09 5.65
CA TYR A 175 11.17 7.04 5.23
C TYR A 175 10.96 5.93 4.19
N LYS A 176 9.73 5.42 4.14
CA LYS A 176 9.27 4.44 3.16
C LYS A 176 7.92 4.86 2.61
N GLN A 177 7.84 5.05 1.30
CA GLN A 177 6.60 5.22 0.54
C GLN A 177 6.19 3.87 -0.02
N ILE A 178 4.97 3.43 0.28
CA ILE A 178 4.36 2.23 -0.30
C ILE A 178 3.43 2.66 -1.42
N GLY A 179 3.57 2.05 -2.60
CA GLY A 179 2.86 2.44 -3.81
C GLY A 179 3.54 3.59 -4.55
N ALA A 180 2.91 4.02 -5.65
CA ALA A 180 3.47 5.05 -6.52
C ALA A 180 3.59 6.40 -5.79
N VAL A 181 4.74 7.04 -5.96
CA VAL A 181 4.96 8.43 -5.53
C VAL A 181 4.10 9.36 -6.36
N THR A 182 3.35 10.23 -5.69
CA THR A 182 2.59 11.32 -6.33
C THR A 182 3.32 12.66 -6.14
N ASP A 183 2.93 13.69 -6.91
CA ASP A 183 3.47 15.04 -6.71
C ASP A 183 3.23 15.52 -5.28
N LYS A 184 2.09 15.18 -4.68
CA LYS A 184 1.77 15.49 -3.30
C LYS A 184 2.72 14.81 -2.31
N ASP A 185 2.98 13.51 -2.47
CA ASP A 185 3.91 12.78 -1.60
C ASP A 185 5.32 13.36 -1.71
N LEU A 186 5.71 13.72 -2.94
CA LEU A 186 6.99 14.36 -3.20
C LEU A 186 7.12 15.69 -2.49
N GLU A 187 6.16 16.61 -2.68
CA GLU A 187 6.24 17.99 -2.19
C GLU A 187 6.00 18.09 -0.68
N GLU A 188 5.04 17.34 -0.14
CA GLU A 188 4.65 17.45 1.27
C GLU A 188 5.48 16.56 2.21
N THR A 189 6.10 15.49 1.70
CA THR A 189 6.77 14.50 2.56
C THR A 189 8.23 14.26 2.16
N ILE A 190 8.48 13.87 0.90
CA ILE A 190 9.80 13.37 0.49
C ILE A 190 10.83 14.50 0.43
N LEU A 191 10.56 15.59 -0.27
CA LEU A 191 11.48 16.72 -0.39
C LEU A 191 11.78 17.38 0.96
N PRO A 192 10.80 17.69 1.83
CA PRO A 192 11.07 18.22 3.16
C PRO A 192 11.90 17.27 4.04
N MET A 193 11.71 15.94 3.89
CA MET A 193 12.51 14.95 4.60
C MET A 193 13.97 14.98 4.12
N ILE A 194 14.21 15.01 2.82
CA ILE A 194 15.55 15.10 2.23
C ILE A 194 16.29 16.35 2.72
N GLU A 195 15.62 17.51 2.71
CA GLU A 195 16.22 18.77 3.18
C GLU A 195 16.59 18.70 4.65
N ARG A 196 15.71 18.16 5.50
CA ARG A 196 15.97 17.95 6.92
C ARG A 196 17.19 17.08 7.15
N LEU A 197 17.25 15.91 6.49
CA LEU A 197 18.38 14.98 6.62
C LEU A 197 19.72 15.59 6.16
N ARG A 198 19.69 16.41 5.12
CA ARG A 198 20.88 17.14 4.66
C ARG A 198 21.36 18.19 5.65
N HIS A 199 20.41 18.86 6.32
CA HIS A 199 20.72 19.85 7.34
C HIS A 199 21.33 19.20 8.59
N ASP A 200 20.69 18.12 9.06
CA ASP A 200 21.12 17.38 10.23
C ASP A 200 22.51 16.74 10.04
N GLY A 201 22.77 16.19 8.85
CA GLY A 201 24.08 15.63 8.48
C GLY A 201 25.22 16.66 8.47
N LYS A 202 24.92 17.92 8.14
CA LYS A 202 25.91 19.02 8.17
C LYS A 202 26.19 19.56 9.57
N ALA A 203 25.25 19.41 10.50
CA ALA A 203 25.40 19.86 11.89
C ALA A 203 26.18 18.88 12.76
N GLY A 204 26.36 17.63 12.31
CA GLY A 204 27.05 16.54 13.04
C GLY A 204 28.46 16.23 12.53
N SER A 205 28.94 16.91 11.51
CA SER A 205 30.32 16.79 10.95
C SER A 205 31.16 18.00 11.32
#